data_315b599a37447fa7d9dfa139fe695c2d
#
_entry.id   315b599a37447fa7d9dfa139fe695c2d
#
_cell.length_a   1.000
_cell.length_b   1.000
_cell.length_c   1.000
_cell.angle_alpha   90.00
_cell.angle_beta   90.00
_cell.angle_gamma   90.00
#
_symmetry.space_group_name_H-M   'P 1'
#
loop_
_entity.id
_entity.type
_entity.pdbx_description
1 polymer ?
#
loop_
_entity_poly.entity_id
_entity_poly.type
_entity_poly.pdbx_seq_one_letter_code
_entity_poly.pdbx_strand_id
1 'polypeptide(L)'
;HSDLRRQRQMCIRDSVNGELLPRSQAKVSVFDSIVQNGDGVWEGLRVYPEGIVCYDKHLTRLQEGAHALGYEGVPSKDEIKKAIKETLDANGMDNDTHIRLTLTRGEKVTSGMDSRLNQSGCCLIVLAEWKKKVYDFSKGIKAISSSIRRSIPAFLDSKIHHNNMLSLVIAKMHANIAGYDAAV
;
A
#
# COMPACT_ATOMS: atom_id res chain seq x y z
N HIS A 1 -14.16 -5.15 25.33
CA HIS A 1 -12.94 -5.06 24.46
C HIS A 1 -13.23 -4.84 22.97
N SER A 2 -14.39 -5.30 22.44
CA SER A 2 -14.77 -5.12 21.02
C SER A 2 -15.21 -3.68 20.70
N ASP A 3 -15.92 -3.02 21.59
CA ASP A 3 -16.46 -1.67 21.37
C ASP A 3 -15.38 -0.58 21.36
N LEU A 4 -14.40 -0.67 22.27
CA LEU A 4 -13.25 0.24 22.28
C LEU A 4 -12.38 0.10 21.02
N ARG A 5 -12.30 -1.12 20.44
CA ARG A 5 -11.62 -1.36 19.17
C ARG A 5 -12.38 -0.75 18.00
N ARG A 6 -13.71 -0.89 17.98
CA ARG A 6 -14.58 -0.24 16.98
C ARG A 6 -14.53 1.28 17.07
N GLN A 7 -14.61 1.83 18.29
CA GLN A 7 -14.50 3.28 18.49
C GLN A 7 -13.15 3.84 18.06
N ARG A 8 -12.02 3.17 18.39
CA ARG A 8 -10.70 3.57 17.90
C ARG A 8 -10.58 3.51 16.38
N GLN A 9 -11.18 2.52 15.71
CA GLN A 9 -11.20 2.44 14.25
C GLN A 9 -12.07 3.51 13.59
N MET A 10 -13.14 3.97 14.24
CA MET A 10 -14.02 5.03 13.72
C MET A 10 -13.38 6.42 13.76
N CYS A 11 -12.38 6.64 14.59
CA CYS A 11 -11.67 7.93 14.72
C CYS A 11 -10.40 8.01 13.89
N ILE A 12 -10.00 6.93 13.18
CA ILE A 12 -8.79 6.92 12.35
C ILE A 12 -8.98 7.85 11.16
N ARG A 13 -7.91 8.62 10.89
CA ARG A 13 -7.77 9.45 9.71
C ARG A 13 -6.72 8.84 8.79
N ASP A 14 -7.02 8.78 7.51
CA ASP A 14 -6.08 8.42 6.46
C ASP A 14 -5.82 9.65 5.60
N SER A 15 -4.67 9.70 4.94
CA SER A 15 -4.36 10.78 4.01
C SER A 15 -4.59 10.33 2.58
N VAL A 16 -5.32 11.15 1.82
CA VAL A 16 -5.47 10.99 0.37
C VAL A 16 -5.06 12.30 -0.28
N ASN A 17 -3.98 12.27 -1.02
CA ASN A 17 -3.43 13.43 -1.73
C ASN A 17 -3.15 14.65 -0.82
N GLY A 18 -2.66 14.38 0.39
CA GLY A 18 -2.33 15.39 1.40
C GLY A 18 -3.50 15.84 2.28
N GLU A 19 -4.72 15.40 1.99
CA GLU A 19 -5.89 15.70 2.82
C GLU A 19 -6.11 14.59 3.87
N LEU A 20 -6.16 14.97 5.15
CA LEU A 20 -6.47 14.06 6.27
C LEU A 20 -7.99 13.88 6.41
N LEU A 21 -8.49 12.76 5.99
CA LEU A 21 -9.91 12.41 5.99
C LEU A 21 -10.25 11.35 7.03
N PRO A 22 -11.44 11.40 7.65
CA PRO A 22 -11.96 10.25 8.37
C PRO A 22 -11.95 9.02 7.46
N ARG A 23 -11.58 7.85 7.98
CA ARG A 23 -11.46 6.60 7.19
C ARG A 23 -12.66 6.30 6.30
N SER A 24 -13.87 6.57 6.76
CA SER A 24 -15.10 6.38 5.98
C SER A 24 -15.22 7.31 4.76
N GLN A 25 -14.47 8.41 4.77
CA GLN A 25 -14.45 9.42 3.70
C GLN A 25 -13.15 9.35 2.87
N ALA A 26 -12.12 8.64 3.33
CA ALA A 26 -10.88 8.43 2.58
C ALA A 26 -11.14 7.49 1.39
N LYS A 27 -11.40 8.07 0.24
CA LYS A 27 -11.82 7.39 -1.00
C LYS A 27 -11.00 7.91 -2.17
N VAL A 28 -10.84 7.07 -3.18
CA VAL A 28 -10.31 7.46 -4.49
C VAL A 28 -11.43 7.40 -5.52
N SER A 29 -11.29 8.17 -6.58
CA SER A 29 -12.23 8.20 -7.69
C SER A 29 -12.30 6.85 -8.39
N VAL A 30 -13.47 6.50 -8.96
CA VAL A 30 -13.61 5.36 -9.87
C VAL A 30 -12.83 5.55 -11.17
N PHE A 31 -12.40 6.79 -11.47
CA PHE A 31 -11.53 7.11 -12.59
C PHE A 31 -10.04 7.08 -12.24
N ASP A 32 -9.67 6.83 -10.96
CA ASP A 32 -8.27 6.63 -10.63
C ASP A 32 -7.71 5.41 -11.36
N SER A 33 -6.51 5.56 -11.89
CA SER A 33 -5.84 4.52 -12.67
C SER A 33 -5.61 3.22 -11.91
N ILE A 34 -5.50 3.29 -10.57
CA ILE A 34 -5.38 2.10 -9.73
C ILE A 34 -6.67 1.28 -9.70
N VAL A 35 -7.84 1.96 -9.73
CA VAL A 35 -9.16 1.30 -9.75
C VAL A 35 -9.41 0.66 -11.12
N GLN A 36 -9.06 1.38 -12.20
CA GLN A 36 -9.34 0.90 -13.54
C GLN A 36 -8.34 -0.13 -14.07
N ASN A 37 -7.05 0.04 -13.76
CA ASN A 37 -5.99 -0.75 -14.40
C ASN A 37 -5.02 -1.41 -13.39
N GLY A 38 -5.18 -1.19 -12.08
CA GLY A 38 -4.19 -1.59 -11.09
C GLY A 38 -2.87 -0.80 -11.21
N ASP A 39 -2.90 0.38 -11.88
CA ASP A 39 -1.73 1.21 -12.16
C ASP A 39 -1.35 2.02 -10.91
N GLY A 40 -0.65 1.35 -10.02
CA GLY A 40 -0.19 1.86 -8.74
C GLY A 40 1.03 1.11 -8.23
N VAL A 41 1.85 1.81 -7.44
CA VAL A 41 2.96 1.25 -6.66
C VAL A 41 2.68 1.43 -5.17
N TRP A 42 3.24 0.56 -4.33
CA TRP A 42 2.94 0.62 -2.91
C TRP A 42 4.08 0.12 -2.04
N GLU A 43 4.03 0.51 -0.76
CA GLU A 43 4.92 0.01 0.28
C GLU A 43 4.13 -0.34 1.55
N GLY A 44 4.60 -1.37 2.24
CA GLY A 44 4.17 -1.72 3.59
C GLY A 44 5.23 -1.29 4.58
N LEU A 45 4.90 -0.34 5.46
CA LEU A 45 5.81 0.17 6.46
C LEU A 45 5.39 -0.27 7.85
N ARG A 46 6.36 -0.56 8.70
CA ARG A 46 6.11 -0.90 10.09
C ARG A 46 6.69 0.17 10.99
N VAL A 47 5.86 0.72 11.88
CA VAL A 47 6.25 1.73 12.86
C VAL A 47 6.53 1.06 14.19
N TYR A 48 7.68 1.36 14.76
CA TYR A 48 8.13 1.00 16.10
C TYR A 48 8.50 2.25 16.88
N PRO A 49 8.67 2.18 18.22
CA PRO A 49 9.09 3.34 19.01
C PRO A 49 10.39 3.99 18.51
N GLU A 50 11.29 3.16 17.95
CA GLU A 50 12.59 3.62 17.43
C GLU A 50 12.47 4.21 16.00
N GLY A 51 11.30 4.14 15.37
CA GLY A 51 11.03 4.67 14.05
C GLY A 51 10.50 3.64 13.05
N ILE A 52 10.56 4.00 11.77
CA ILE A 52 10.09 3.15 10.65
C ILE A 52 11.27 2.34 10.10
N VAL A 53 11.13 1.02 10.08
CA VAL A 53 12.17 0.11 9.58
C VAL A 53 12.46 0.35 8.10
N CYS A 54 13.74 0.47 7.75
CA CYS A 54 14.21 0.66 6.37
C CYS A 54 13.51 1.79 5.60
N TYR A 55 13.12 2.86 6.29
CA TYR A 55 12.25 3.92 5.78
C TYR A 55 12.71 4.46 4.42
N ASP A 56 13.95 4.95 4.34
CA ASP A 56 14.47 5.54 3.09
C ASP A 56 14.55 4.53 1.93
N LYS A 57 14.83 3.26 2.23
CA LYS A 57 14.86 2.19 1.20
C LYS A 57 13.47 1.92 0.62
N HIS A 58 12.43 1.92 1.47
CA HIS A 58 11.05 1.81 1.03
C HIS A 58 10.65 2.98 0.14
N LEU A 59 10.96 4.21 0.54
CA LEU A 59 10.63 5.40 -0.26
C LEU A 59 11.41 5.43 -1.58
N THR A 60 12.68 5.03 -1.57
CA THR A 60 13.46 4.88 -2.81
C THR A 60 12.78 3.90 -3.77
N ARG A 61 12.41 2.70 -3.30
CA ARG A 61 11.78 1.67 -4.13
C ARG A 61 10.41 2.13 -4.66
N LEU A 62 9.62 2.85 -3.85
CA LEU A 62 8.36 3.43 -4.29
C LEU A 62 8.57 4.38 -5.48
N GLN A 63 9.51 5.32 -5.34
CA GLN A 63 9.82 6.30 -6.39
C GLN A 63 10.42 5.66 -7.64
N GLU A 64 11.37 4.72 -7.47
CA GLU A 64 11.96 3.98 -8.58
C GLU A 64 10.90 3.17 -9.35
N GLY A 65 9.96 2.54 -8.62
CA GLY A 65 8.83 1.83 -9.22
C GLY A 65 7.91 2.76 -10.01
N ALA A 66 7.58 3.93 -9.47
CA ALA A 66 6.77 4.94 -10.14
C ALA A 66 7.47 5.47 -11.41
N HIS A 67 8.75 5.79 -11.32
CA HIS A 67 9.54 6.24 -12.48
C HIS A 67 9.68 5.16 -13.56
N ALA A 68 9.88 3.89 -13.17
CA ALA A 68 9.95 2.77 -14.10
C ALA A 68 8.63 2.57 -14.87
N LEU A 69 7.49 2.94 -14.25
CA LEU A 69 6.18 2.97 -14.90
C LEU A 69 5.89 4.28 -15.65
N GLY A 70 6.83 5.22 -15.68
CA GLY A 70 6.68 6.50 -16.37
C GLY A 70 5.67 7.45 -15.70
N TYR A 71 5.63 7.48 -14.37
CA TYR A 71 4.81 8.46 -13.65
C TYR A 71 5.42 9.85 -13.75
N GLU A 72 4.57 10.85 -13.92
CA GLU A 72 4.93 12.27 -13.88
C GLU A 72 4.48 12.89 -12.56
N GLY A 73 5.24 13.87 -12.06
CA GLY A 73 4.92 14.54 -10.80
C GLY A 73 4.99 13.63 -9.56
N VAL A 74 5.93 12.68 -9.55
CA VAL A 74 6.17 11.81 -8.39
C VAL A 74 6.59 12.67 -7.20
N PRO A 75 5.90 12.58 -6.04
CA PRO A 75 6.24 13.41 -4.89
C PRO A 75 7.64 13.07 -4.36
N SER A 76 8.34 14.10 -3.86
CA SER A 76 9.63 13.96 -3.21
C SER A 76 9.54 13.10 -1.94
N LYS A 77 10.67 12.56 -1.50
CA LYS A 77 10.72 11.82 -0.22
C LYS A 77 10.25 12.66 0.95
N ASP A 78 10.56 13.96 0.96
CA ASP A 78 10.19 14.86 2.05
C ASP A 78 8.68 15.11 2.08
N GLU A 79 8.03 15.26 0.93
CA GLU A 79 6.57 15.35 0.83
C GLU A 79 5.90 14.05 1.30
N ILE A 80 6.44 12.89 0.91
CA ILE A 80 5.93 11.59 1.37
C ILE A 80 6.11 11.44 2.88
N LYS A 81 7.29 11.77 3.41
CA LYS A 81 7.59 11.73 4.86
C LYS A 81 6.67 12.65 5.63
N LYS A 82 6.40 13.84 5.12
CA LYS A 82 5.46 14.80 5.70
C LYS A 82 4.05 14.19 5.79
N ALA A 83 3.52 13.67 4.70
CA ALA A 83 2.20 13.04 4.67
C ALA A 83 2.08 11.87 5.65
N ILE A 84 3.11 11.02 5.75
CA ILE A 84 3.16 9.92 6.70
C ILE A 84 3.17 10.45 8.15
N LYS A 85 4.03 11.43 8.45
CA LYS A 85 4.11 12.01 9.79
C LYS A 85 2.78 12.63 10.22
N GLU A 86 2.17 13.45 9.38
CA GLU A 86 0.89 14.09 9.65
C GLU A 86 -0.22 13.05 9.90
N THR A 87 -0.22 11.94 9.13
CA THR A 87 -1.17 10.84 9.32
C THR A 87 -0.95 10.13 10.65
N LEU A 88 0.29 9.85 11.03
CA LEU A 88 0.62 9.20 12.31
C LEU A 88 0.28 10.11 13.48
N ASP A 89 0.66 11.38 13.42
CA ASP A 89 0.41 12.37 14.48
C ASP A 89 -1.12 12.56 14.71
N ALA A 90 -1.90 12.69 13.63
CA ALA A 90 -3.35 12.84 13.71
C ALA A 90 -4.07 11.66 14.36
N ASN A 91 -3.42 10.48 14.40
CA ASN A 91 -3.95 9.26 15.00
C ASN A 91 -3.28 8.87 16.32
N GLY A 92 -2.23 9.58 16.74
CA GLY A 92 -1.41 9.21 17.91
C GLY A 92 -0.74 7.85 17.74
N MET A 93 -0.28 7.54 16.51
CA MET A 93 0.31 6.25 16.14
C MET A 93 1.84 6.33 16.16
N ASP A 94 2.46 5.81 17.20
CA ASP A 94 3.91 5.81 17.41
C ASP A 94 4.51 4.40 17.51
N ASN A 95 3.68 3.37 17.65
CA ASN A 95 4.08 1.98 17.78
C ASN A 95 2.98 1.03 17.28
N ASP A 96 3.31 -0.24 17.07
CA ASP A 96 2.38 -1.30 16.63
C ASP A 96 1.50 -0.89 15.45
N THR A 97 2.03 0.02 14.60
CA THR A 97 1.32 0.56 13.47
C THR A 97 1.86 0.01 12.16
N HIS A 98 0.97 -0.31 11.26
CA HIS A 98 1.26 -0.65 9.87
C HIS A 98 0.74 0.46 8.97
N ILE A 99 1.59 0.91 8.05
CA ILE A 99 1.22 1.86 7.01
C ILE A 99 1.16 1.13 5.68
N ARG A 100 0.05 1.25 4.99
CA ARG A 100 -0.05 0.98 3.55
C ARG A 100 0.13 2.31 2.84
N LEU A 101 1.31 2.51 2.27
CA LEU A 101 1.64 3.66 1.44
C LEU A 101 1.38 3.29 -0.02
N THR A 102 0.54 4.02 -0.73
CA THR A 102 0.21 3.74 -2.12
C THR A 102 0.36 5.02 -2.94
N LEU A 103 0.99 4.91 -4.09
CA LEU A 103 1.09 5.99 -5.08
C LEU A 103 0.44 5.49 -6.37
N THR A 104 -0.60 6.18 -6.82
CA THR A 104 -1.26 5.90 -8.10
C THR A 104 -0.81 6.91 -9.15
N ARG A 105 -0.99 6.58 -10.44
CA ARG A 105 -0.76 7.57 -11.50
C ARG A 105 -1.79 8.73 -11.44
N GLY A 106 -2.88 8.58 -10.67
CA GLY A 106 -3.94 9.57 -10.49
C GLY A 106 -5.16 9.31 -11.36
N GLU A 107 -6.06 10.28 -11.33
CA GLU A 107 -7.33 10.19 -12.05
C GLU A 107 -7.16 10.39 -13.56
N LYS A 108 -7.99 9.70 -14.31
CA LYS A 108 -8.13 9.85 -15.76
C LYS A 108 -9.31 10.73 -16.11
N VAL A 109 -9.18 11.48 -17.18
CA VAL A 109 -10.29 12.29 -17.74
C VAL A 109 -11.39 11.43 -18.38
N THR A 110 -11.04 10.17 -18.75
CA THR A 110 -11.97 9.16 -19.28
C THR A 110 -11.36 7.76 -19.13
N SER A 111 -12.16 6.72 -19.28
CA SER A 111 -11.67 5.32 -19.25
C SER A 111 -10.74 5.04 -20.43
N GLY A 112 -9.71 4.24 -20.21
CA GLY A 112 -8.76 3.82 -21.23
C GLY A 112 -7.42 3.40 -20.65
N MET A 113 -6.55 2.83 -21.49
CA MET A 113 -5.20 2.37 -21.08
C MET A 113 -4.11 3.41 -21.36
N ASP A 114 -4.42 4.49 -22.07
CA ASP A 114 -3.46 5.53 -22.40
C ASP A 114 -3.11 6.37 -21.17
N SER A 115 -1.84 6.38 -20.79
CA SER A 115 -1.34 7.15 -19.64
C SER A 115 -1.50 8.67 -19.81
N ARG A 116 -1.63 9.18 -21.05
CA ARG A 116 -1.89 10.59 -21.33
C ARG A 116 -3.28 11.06 -20.87
N LEU A 117 -4.16 10.12 -20.53
CA LEU A 117 -5.46 10.41 -19.93
C LEU A 117 -5.36 10.85 -18.47
N ASN A 118 -4.23 10.58 -17.82
CA ASN A 118 -3.95 11.02 -16.44
C ASN A 118 -3.41 12.46 -16.47
N GLN A 119 -4.24 13.42 -16.11
CA GLN A 119 -3.93 14.85 -16.17
C GLN A 119 -3.92 15.53 -14.79
N SER A 120 -4.25 14.80 -13.74
CA SER A 120 -4.36 15.31 -12.37
C SER A 120 -3.07 15.14 -11.54
N GLY A 121 -2.04 14.51 -12.10
CA GLY A 121 -0.84 14.11 -11.36
C GLY A 121 -1.06 12.89 -10.47
N CYS A 122 0.00 12.45 -9.79
CA CYS A 122 -0.04 11.29 -8.90
C CYS A 122 -0.96 11.51 -7.70
N CYS A 123 -1.62 10.45 -7.23
CA CYS A 123 -2.34 10.46 -5.96
C CYS A 123 -1.58 9.65 -4.92
N LEU A 124 -1.16 10.29 -3.83
CA LEU A 124 -0.50 9.66 -2.69
C LEU A 124 -1.53 9.31 -1.62
N ILE A 125 -1.56 8.03 -1.22
CA ILE A 125 -2.47 7.51 -0.20
C ILE A 125 -1.66 6.97 0.96
N VAL A 126 -1.92 7.46 2.17
CA VAL A 126 -1.33 6.97 3.41
C VAL A 126 -2.44 6.40 4.28
N LEU A 127 -2.57 5.09 4.33
CA LEU A 127 -3.48 4.37 5.20
C LEU A 127 -2.69 3.85 6.40
N ALA A 128 -3.07 4.27 7.62
CA ALA A 128 -2.44 3.85 8.86
C ALA A 128 -3.36 3.00 9.73
N GLU A 129 -2.86 1.90 10.26
CA GLU A 129 -3.64 0.95 11.07
C GLU A 129 -2.88 0.52 12.33
N TRP A 130 -3.59 0.47 13.46
CA TRP A 130 -3.13 -0.31 14.59
C TRP A 130 -3.14 -1.80 14.23
N LYS A 131 -1.98 -2.38 14.06
CA LYS A 131 -1.85 -3.76 13.60
C LYS A 131 -0.74 -4.47 14.36
N LYS A 132 -1.12 -5.38 15.24
CA LYS A 132 -0.16 -6.26 15.90
C LYS A 132 0.53 -7.18 14.90
N LYS A 133 1.64 -7.80 15.30
CA LYS A 133 2.30 -8.82 14.51
C LYS A 133 1.30 -9.90 14.11
N VAL A 134 1.30 -10.28 12.83
CA VAL A 134 0.33 -11.23 12.26
C VAL A 134 0.65 -12.67 12.71
N TYR A 135 1.93 -12.97 12.90
CA TYR A 135 2.41 -14.30 13.25
C TYR A 135 3.13 -14.30 14.59
N ASP A 136 3.04 -15.43 15.29
CA ASP A 136 3.84 -15.71 16.47
C ASP A 136 5.22 -16.21 16.02
N PHE A 137 6.22 -15.35 16.13
CA PHE A 137 7.59 -15.69 15.71
C PHE A 137 8.24 -16.84 16.50
N SER A 138 7.72 -17.17 17.69
CA SER A 138 8.21 -18.32 18.45
C SER A 138 7.78 -19.65 17.84
N LYS A 139 6.65 -19.68 17.12
CA LYS A 139 6.07 -20.87 16.50
C LYS A 139 6.38 -21.00 15.01
N GLY A 140 6.80 -19.90 14.37
CA GLY A 140 6.95 -19.85 12.94
C GLY A 140 5.61 -19.90 12.18
N ILE A 141 5.69 -20.19 10.89
CA ILE A 141 4.52 -20.34 10.01
C ILE A 141 4.65 -21.62 9.18
N LYS A 142 3.52 -22.15 8.75
CA LYS A 142 3.47 -23.25 7.78
C LYS A 142 3.29 -22.68 6.38
N ALA A 143 4.20 -22.98 5.47
CA ALA A 143 4.14 -22.56 4.09
C ALA A 143 3.99 -23.74 3.13
N ILE A 144 3.31 -23.52 2.00
CA ILE A 144 3.19 -24.48 0.90
C ILE A 144 3.83 -23.90 -0.34
N SER A 145 4.49 -24.75 -1.14
CA SER A 145 4.98 -24.33 -2.46
C SER A 145 3.81 -24.09 -3.41
N SER A 146 3.80 -22.92 -4.04
CA SER A 146 2.73 -22.52 -4.97
C SER A 146 3.06 -22.94 -6.41
N SER A 147 2.05 -23.39 -7.16
CA SER A 147 2.10 -23.51 -8.62
C SER A 147 1.94 -22.18 -9.32
N ILE A 148 1.38 -21.16 -8.62
CA ILE A 148 1.23 -19.81 -9.14
C ILE A 148 2.59 -19.12 -9.14
N ARG A 149 3.01 -18.63 -10.30
CA ARG A 149 4.30 -17.96 -10.47
C ARG A 149 4.14 -16.45 -10.44
N ARG A 150 5.17 -15.77 -9.94
CA ARG A 150 5.27 -14.32 -10.06
C ARG A 150 5.55 -13.93 -11.52
N SER A 151 5.12 -12.72 -11.87
CA SER A 151 5.44 -12.15 -13.18
C SER A 151 6.96 -12.11 -13.40
N ILE A 152 7.39 -12.51 -14.58
CA ILE A 152 8.79 -12.39 -15.03
C ILE A 152 9.03 -10.99 -15.59
N PRO A 153 10.29 -10.50 -15.63
CA PRO A 153 10.60 -9.16 -16.13
C PRO A 153 10.10 -8.87 -17.56
N ALA A 154 9.95 -9.90 -18.39
CA ALA A 154 9.41 -9.77 -19.75
C ALA A 154 7.93 -9.37 -19.81
N PHE A 155 7.17 -9.55 -18.73
CA PHE A 155 5.76 -9.12 -18.63
C PHE A 155 5.63 -7.87 -17.78
N LEU A 156 5.93 -7.99 -16.50
CA LEU A 156 5.89 -6.91 -15.53
C LEU A 156 6.92 -7.24 -14.46
N ASP A 157 8.01 -6.49 -14.42
CA ASP A 157 9.13 -6.78 -13.51
C ASP A 157 8.66 -6.74 -12.06
N SER A 158 8.81 -7.87 -11.37
CA SER A 158 8.42 -8.02 -9.96
C SER A 158 9.30 -7.21 -8.99
N LYS A 159 10.39 -6.57 -9.46
CA LYS A 159 11.13 -5.56 -8.71
C LYS A 159 10.32 -4.28 -8.50
N ILE A 160 9.44 -3.94 -9.45
CA ILE A 160 8.45 -2.88 -9.29
C ILE A 160 7.42 -3.38 -8.29
N HIS A 161 7.30 -2.71 -7.15
CA HIS A 161 6.35 -3.10 -6.11
C HIS A 161 4.95 -2.56 -6.43
N HIS A 162 4.35 -3.13 -7.49
CA HIS A 162 3.10 -2.70 -8.11
C HIS A 162 1.85 -3.31 -7.46
N ASN A 163 0.68 -2.74 -7.76
CA ASN A 163 -0.62 -3.19 -7.25
C ASN A 163 -1.27 -4.36 -8.03
N ASN A 164 -0.64 -4.86 -9.08
CA ASN A 164 -1.11 -6.06 -9.80
C ASN A 164 -0.78 -7.33 -8.99
N MET A 165 -1.50 -7.54 -7.90
CA MET A 165 -1.21 -8.59 -6.91
C MET A 165 -2.11 -9.82 -7.05
N LEU A 166 -2.88 -9.94 -8.13
CA LEU A 166 -3.89 -11.01 -8.28
C LEU A 166 -3.26 -12.42 -8.18
N SER A 167 -2.09 -12.63 -8.78
CA SER A 167 -1.36 -13.91 -8.65
C SER A 167 -1.03 -14.26 -7.20
N LEU A 168 -0.60 -13.26 -6.39
CA LEU A 168 -0.30 -13.45 -4.98
C LEU A 168 -1.56 -13.71 -4.15
N VAL A 169 -2.68 -13.06 -4.50
CA VAL A 169 -3.98 -13.32 -3.87
C VAL A 169 -4.44 -14.76 -4.14
N ILE A 170 -4.31 -15.24 -5.38
CA ILE A 170 -4.65 -16.62 -5.75
C ILE A 170 -3.75 -17.62 -5.01
N ALA A 171 -2.44 -17.38 -4.98
CA ALA A 171 -1.51 -18.24 -4.24
C ALA A 171 -1.86 -18.32 -2.74
N LYS A 172 -2.19 -17.17 -2.11
CA LYS A 172 -2.64 -17.13 -0.71
C LYS A 172 -3.98 -17.85 -0.50
N MET A 173 -4.90 -17.73 -1.44
CA MET A 173 -6.18 -18.45 -1.40
C MET A 173 -5.97 -19.97 -1.42
N HIS A 174 -5.07 -20.47 -2.28
CA HIS A 174 -4.72 -21.90 -2.31
C HIS A 174 -4.09 -22.35 -0.99
N ALA A 175 -3.18 -21.56 -0.42
CA ALA A 175 -2.61 -21.86 0.89
C ALA A 175 -3.70 -21.95 1.98
N ASN A 176 -4.63 -21.00 2.00
CA ASN A 176 -5.73 -21.01 2.98
C ASN A 176 -6.62 -22.26 2.84
N ILE A 177 -6.98 -22.65 1.62
CA ILE A 177 -7.78 -23.86 1.34
C ILE A 177 -7.05 -25.12 1.82
N ALA A 178 -5.73 -25.16 1.68
CA ALA A 178 -4.87 -26.27 2.10
C ALA A 178 -4.50 -26.22 3.59
N GLY A 179 -4.97 -25.22 4.36
CA GLY A 179 -4.68 -25.10 5.80
C GLY A 179 -3.27 -24.60 6.13
N TYR A 180 -2.64 -23.85 5.24
CA TYR A 180 -1.33 -23.25 5.40
C TYR A 180 -1.40 -21.73 5.64
N ASP A 181 -0.39 -21.20 6.35
CA ASP A 181 -0.31 -19.77 6.68
C ASP A 181 0.14 -18.93 5.50
N ALA A 182 0.97 -19.47 4.62
CA ALA A 182 1.56 -18.77 3.47
C ALA A 182 1.74 -19.68 2.26
N ALA A 183 1.89 -19.09 1.09
CA ALA A 183 2.37 -19.73 -0.14
C ALA A 183 3.70 -19.10 -0.57
N VAL A 184 4.63 -19.92 -1.04
CA VAL A 184 5.97 -19.54 -1.55
C VAL A 184 6.22 -20.16 -2.92
#